data_ea03310683499013011e04d8e6ce3660
#
_entry.id   ea03310683499013011e04d8e6ce3660
#
_cell.length_a   1.000
_cell.length_b   1.000
_cell.length_c   1.000
_cell.angle_alpha   90.00
_cell.angle_beta   90.00
_cell.angle_gamma   90.00
#
_symmetry.space_group_name_H-M   'P 1'
#
loop_
_entity.id
_entity.type
_entity.pdbx_description
1 polymer ?
#
loop_
_entity_poly.entity_id
_entity_poly.type
_entity_poly.pdbx_seq_one_letter_code
_entity_poly.pdbx_strand_id
1 'polypeptide(L)'
;MDFQTMTVGDVRDWLANNTPTSRQIKTIQSDERAGVRKLIETYLREQKRLADAALFRERMWSYERMSREAGYERIAGIDEAGRGPLAGPVVAAAVILPDGIDLPGLNDSKQVKEDVRERLYDLIRAGAVAYGVGIVDVDYIDEHNILQGTFEAARRALAAMEQQFAVAPDYLLTDCLKIPGVKQPYEAIVKGDASSFSIAAASILAKVTRDRLMVDYAAQYPQYGFERNKGYGSPDHMAALEEHGPCPLHRTSFAPVGKKLQVQGSLFEEFEMKL
;
A
#
# COMPACT_ATOMS: atom_id res chain seq x y z
N MET A 1 -33.18 -32.52 12.92
CA MET A 1 -32.35 -33.03 11.83
C MET A 1 -31.30 -33.92 12.47
N ASP A 2 -31.18 -35.14 12.00
CA ASP A 2 -30.25 -36.11 12.56
C ASP A 2 -29.03 -36.26 11.64
N PHE A 3 -27.90 -35.69 12.05
CA PHE A 3 -26.64 -35.71 11.29
C PHE A 3 -25.96 -37.09 11.28
N GLN A 4 -26.36 -37.98 12.20
CA GLN A 4 -25.79 -39.33 12.28
C GLN A 4 -26.25 -40.22 11.12
N THR A 5 -27.42 -39.95 10.57
CA THR A 5 -27.99 -40.69 9.43
C THR A 5 -27.52 -40.14 8.06
N MET A 6 -26.92 -38.97 8.03
CA MET A 6 -26.43 -38.33 6.81
C MET A 6 -25.05 -38.86 6.43
N THR A 7 -24.76 -38.95 5.13
CA THR A 7 -23.40 -39.21 4.67
C THR A 7 -22.49 -38.01 4.92
N VAL A 8 -21.16 -38.18 4.87
CA VAL A 8 -20.20 -37.10 5.00
C VAL A 8 -20.41 -36.02 3.90
N GLY A 9 -20.83 -36.49 2.70
CA GLY A 9 -21.18 -35.60 1.58
C GLY A 9 -22.42 -34.75 1.90
N ASP A 10 -23.48 -35.38 2.38
CA ASP A 10 -24.70 -34.65 2.74
C ASP A 10 -24.47 -33.61 3.84
N VAL A 11 -23.65 -33.93 4.85
CA VAL A 11 -23.25 -32.96 5.89
C VAL A 11 -22.48 -31.79 5.30
N ARG A 12 -21.58 -32.03 4.34
CA ARG A 12 -20.85 -30.97 3.63
C ARG A 12 -21.80 -30.03 2.89
N ASP A 13 -22.69 -30.62 2.09
CA ASP A 13 -23.65 -29.86 1.27
C ASP A 13 -24.64 -29.11 2.15
N TRP A 14 -25.02 -29.69 3.28
CA TRP A 14 -25.85 -28.99 4.25
C TRP A 14 -25.14 -27.80 4.88
N LEU A 15 -23.87 -27.94 5.32
CA LEU A 15 -23.06 -26.86 5.89
C LEU A 15 -22.79 -25.75 4.86
N ALA A 16 -22.70 -26.06 3.58
CA ALA A 16 -22.52 -25.09 2.52
C ALA A 16 -23.77 -24.22 2.28
N ASN A 17 -24.97 -24.77 2.53
CA ASN A 17 -26.25 -24.12 2.23
C ASN A 17 -27.03 -23.65 3.47
N ASN A 18 -26.51 -23.89 4.69
CA ASN A 18 -27.23 -23.58 5.91
C ASN A 18 -26.30 -22.99 6.98
N THR A 19 -26.89 -22.18 7.85
CA THR A 19 -26.19 -21.67 9.05
C THR A 19 -26.55 -22.52 10.24
N PRO A 20 -25.63 -23.36 10.78
CA PRO A 20 -25.94 -24.24 11.91
C PRO A 20 -26.14 -23.44 13.20
N THR A 21 -27.12 -23.88 13.99
CA THR A 21 -27.30 -23.39 15.36
C THR A 21 -26.21 -23.95 16.28
N SER A 22 -25.99 -23.30 17.43
CA SER A 22 -25.00 -23.73 18.43
C SER A 22 -25.20 -25.18 18.88
N ARG A 23 -26.47 -25.68 18.92
CA ARG A 23 -26.77 -27.06 19.24
C ARG A 23 -26.35 -28.03 18.12
N GLN A 24 -26.61 -27.65 16.86
CA GLN A 24 -26.21 -28.44 15.68
C GLN A 24 -24.69 -28.51 15.56
N ILE A 25 -24.00 -27.40 15.80
CA ILE A 25 -22.51 -27.36 15.84
C ILE A 25 -21.99 -28.40 16.84
N LYS A 26 -22.49 -28.41 18.08
CA LYS A 26 -22.08 -29.38 19.11
C LYS A 26 -22.34 -30.81 18.69
N THR A 27 -23.51 -31.07 18.07
CA THR A 27 -23.88 -32.41 17.58
C THR A 27 -22.92 -32.89 16.49
N ILE A 28 -22.56 -32.00 15.52
CA ILE A 28 -21.63 -32.36 14.43
C ILE A 28 -20.18 -32.51 14.96
N GLN A 29 -19.77 -31.70 15.94
CA GLN A 29 -18.47 -31.82 16.60
C GLN A 29 -18.28 -33.12 17.36
N SER A 30 -19.37 -33.65 17.95
CA SER A 30 -19.35 -34.93 18.68
C SER A 30 -19.57 -36.16 17.80
N ASP A 31 -19.64 -36.02 16.47
CA ASP A 31 -19.79 -37.14 15.54
C ASP A 31 -18.57 -38.06 15.59
N GLU A 32 -18.76 -39.36 15.59
CA GLU A 32 -17.67 -40.33 15.66
C GLU A 32 -16.85 -40.41 14.38
N ARG A 33 -17.40 -39.99 13.25
CA ARG A 33 -16.75 -39.99 11.93
C ARG A 33 -15.77 -38.85 11.81
N ALA A 34 -14.50 -39.19 11.66
CA ALA A 34 -13.41 -38.20 11.52
C ALA A 34 -13.65 -37.20 10.36
N GLY A 35 -14.26 -37.68 9.24
CA GLY A 35 -14.61 -36.83 8.11
C GLY A 35 -15.62 -35.72 8.46
N VAL A 36 -16.63 -36.05 9.28
CA VAL A 36 -17.64 -35.06 9.74
C VAL A 36 -17.01 -34.04 10.69
N ARG A 37 -16.16 -34.48 11.63
CA ARG A 37 -15.44 -33.55 12.54
C ARG A 37 -14.56 -32.60 11.78
N LYS A 38 -13.82 -33.06 10.77
CA LYS A 38 -12.98 -32.22 9.93
C LYS A 38 -13.79 -31.17 9.14
N LEU A 39 -14.97 -31.52 8.66
CA LEU A 39 -15.87 -30.57 7.98
C LEU A 39 -16.32 -29.45 8.91
N ILE A 40 -16.78 -29.77 10.13
CA ILE A 40 -17.24 -28.73 11.06
C ILE A 40 -16.07 -27.86 11.57
N GLU A 41 -14.88 -28.42 11.79
CA GLU A 41 -13.69 -27.64 12.15
C GLU A 41 -13.32 -26.66 11.03
N THR A 42 -13.36 -27.11 9.78
CA THR A 42 -13.09 -26.26 8.61
C THR A 42 -14.13 -25.16 8.49
N TYR A 43 -15.42 -25.49 8.65
CA TYR A 43 -16.52 -24.53 8.64
C TYR A 43 -16.34 -23.47 9.74
N LEU A 44 -16.07 -23.86 10.98
CA LEU A 44 -15.90 -22.93 12.10
C LEU A 44 -14.68 -22.03 11.92
N ARG A 45 -13.59 -22.57 11.40
CA ARG A 45 -12.39 -21.78 11.07
C ARG A 45 -12.71 -20.74 10.01
N GLU A 46 -13.48 -21.10 8.99
CA GLU A 46 -13.88 -20.16 7.94
C GLU A 46 -14.85 -19.09 8.48
N GLN A 47 -15.84 -19.47 9.30
CA GLN A 47 -16.75 -18.50 9.93
C GLN A 47 -15.98 -17.51 10.82
N LYS A 48 -15.01 -18.00 11.60
CA LYS A 48 -14.15 -17.12 12.39
C LYS A 48 -13.35 -16.17 11.51
N ARG A 49 -12.74 -16.67 10.43
CA ARG A 49 -11.99 -15.85 9.47
C ARG A 49 -12.86 -14.74 8.87
N LEU A 50 -14.11 -15.06 8.50
CA LEU A 50 -15.06 -14.08 7.96
C LEU A 50 -15.47 -13.02 9.01
N ALA A 51 -15.73 -13.46 10.23
CA ALA A 51 -16.06 -12.54 11.33
C ALA A 51 -14.89 -11.62 11.68
N ASP A 52 -13.67 -12.14 11.77
CA ASP A 52 -12.46 -11.38 12.03
C ASP A 52 -12.20 -10.36 10.89
N ALA A 53 -12.43 -10.75 9.63
CA ALA A 53 -12.29 -9.87 8.48
C ALA A 53 -13.36 -8.76 8.48
N ALA A 54 -14.60 -9.07 8.86
CA ALA A 54 -15.66 -8.05 8.98
C ALA A 54 -15.35 -7.04 10.09
N LEU A 55 -14.90 -7.51 11.25
CA LEU A 55 -14.50 -6.64 12.37
C LEU A 55 -13.29 -5.78 12.00
N PHE A 56 -12.31 -6.35 11.29
CA PHE A 56 -11.16 -5.60 10.78
C PHE A 56 -11.61 -4.49 9.83
N ARG A 57 -12.47 -4.80 8.85
CA ARG A 57 -13.02 -3.81 7.90
C ARG A 57 -13.77 -2.70 8.63
N GLU A 58 -14.60 -3.04 9.59
CA GLU A 58 -15.35 -2.06 10.38
C GLU A 58 -14.43 -1.11 11.15
N ARG A 59 -13.35 -1.64 11.73
CA ARG A 59 -12.34 -0.84 12.40
C ARG A 59 -11.59 0.07 11.43
N MET A 60 -11.24 -0.44 10.26
CA MET A 60 -10.54 0.35 9.23
C MET A 60 -11.36 1.54 8.71
N TRP A 61 -12.68 1.49 8.78
CA TRP A 61 -13.58 2.60 8.41
C TRP A 61 -13.85 3.61 9.55
N SER A 62 -13.23 3.44 10.71
CA SER A 62 -13.53 4.27 11.88
C SER A 62 -13.24 5.76 11.66
N TYR A 63 -12.11 6.10 11.07
CA TYR A 63 -11.71 7.49 10.83
C TYR A 63 -12.60 8.17 9.78
N GLU A 64 -12.94 7.49 8.72
CA GLU A 64 -13.86 7.99 7.70
C GLU A 64 -15.27 8.23 8.29
N ARG A 65 -15.77 7.33 9.13
CA ARG A 65 -17.05 7.52 9.83
C ARG A 65 -17.01 8.72 10.76
N MET A 66 -15.99 8.83 11.61
CA MET A 66 -15.83 9.98 12.51
C MET A 66 -15.78 11.31 11.74
N SER A 67 -15.08 11.35 10.63
CA SER A 67 -15.02 12.52 9.76
C SER A 67 -16.38 12.86 9.16
N ARG A 68 -17.17 11.85 8.75
CA ARG A 68 -18.54 12.06 8.25
C ARG A 68 -19.51 12.55 9.34
N GLU A 69 -19.40 12.01 10.55
CA GLU A 69 -20.16 12.47 11.72
C GLU A 69 -19.83 13.94 12.06
N ALA A 70 -18.60 14.38 11.76
CA ALA A 70 -18.20 15.80 11.85
C ALA A 70 -18.67 16.67 10.68
N GLY A 71 -19.38 16.10 9.69
CA GLY A 71 -20.02 16.84 8.58
C GLY A 71 -19.19 16.88 7.28
N TYR A 72 -18.10 16.13 7.17
CA TYR A 72 -17.32 16.03 5.93
C TYR A 72 -17.86 14.92 5.02
N GLU A 73 -17.88 15.16 3.71
CA GLU A 73 -18.43 14.23 2.73
C GLU A 73 -17.35 13.57 1.85
N ARG A 74 -16.33 14.34 1.48
CA ARG A 74 -15.28 13.94 0.54
C ARG A 74 -13.96 13.76 1.27
N ILE A 75 -13.85 12.65 1.97
CA ILE A 75 -12.70 12.33 2.82
C ILE A 75 -11.67 11.61 1.96
N ALA A 76 -10.48 12.21 1.77
CA ALA A 76 -9.39 11.59 1.04
C ALA A 76 -8.35 11.00 1.99
N GLY A 77 -8.02 9.72 1.81
CA GLY A 77 -6.82 9.09 2.37
C GLY A 77 -5.60 9.43 1.53
N ILE A 78 -4.48 9.73 2.19
CA ILE A 78 -3.19 10.05 1.52
C ILE A 78 -2.09 9.21 2.14
N ASP A 79 -1.28 8.58 1.29
CA ASP A 79 -0.05 7.87 1.67
C ASP A 79 1.02 8.00 0.59
N GLU A 80 2.27 7.65 0.92
CA GLU A 80 3.40 7.74 0.02
C GLU A 80 4.23 6.44 -0.04
N ALA A 81 4.94 6.27 -1.14
CA ALA A 81 5.92 5.22 -1.35
C ALA A 81 7.24 5.79 -1.86
N GLY A 82 8.35 5.22 -1.40
CA GLY A 82 9.65 5.56 -1.96
C GLY A 82 10.43 6.62 -1.19
N ARG A 83 10.19 6.85 0.10
CA ARG A 83 11.02 7.77 0.92
C ARG A 83 12.42 7.22 1.20
N GLY A 84 12.54 5.94 1.51
CA GLY A 84 13.79 5.30 1.94
C GLY A 84 14.77 4.81 0.85
N PRO A 85 14.37 4.52 -0.40
CA PRO A 85 15.27 4.06 -1.44
C PRO A 85 16.39 5.06 -1.77
N LEU A 86 17.52 4.53 -2.26
CA LEU A 86 18.69 5.27 -2.76
C LEU A 86 18.47 5.81 -4.18
N ALA A 87 17.50 5.25 -4.91
CA ALA A 87 17.21 5.60 -6.29
C ALA A 87 15.70 5.66 -6.56
N GLY A 88 15.33 6.47 -7.55
CA GLY A 88 13.98 6.62 -8.05
C GLY A 88 13.14 7.65 -7.30
N PRO A 89 11.92 7.93 -7.80
CA PRO A 89 11.05 8.98 -7.30
C PRO A 89 10.42 8.64 -5.94
N VAL A 90 9.90 9.67 -5.27
CA VAL A 90 8.85 9.51 -4.27
C VAL A 90 7.49 9.67 -4.94
N VAL A 91 6.55 8.80 -4.59
CA VAL A 91 5.20 8.78 -5.16
C VAL A 91 4.20 8.87 -4.02
N ALA A 92 3.25 9.79 -4.10
CA ALA A 92 2.11 9.83 -3.19
C ALA A 92 0.81 9.59 -3.96
N ALA A 93 -0.20 9.07 -3.28
CA ALA A 93 -1.54 8.97 -3.82
C ALA A 93 -2.56 9.56 -2.84
N ALA A 94 -3.65 10.07 -3.40
CA ALA A 94 -4.83 10.52 -2.67
C ALA A 94 -6.04 9.76 -3.21
N VAL A 95 -6.92 9.25 -2.32
CA VAL A 95 -8.08 8.43 -2.71
C VAL A 95 -9.31 8.79 -1.89
N ILE A 96 -10.44 9.05 -2.57
CA ILE A 96 -11.76 9.14 -1.97
C ILE A 96 -12.52 7.87 -2.31
N LEU A 97 -12.92 7.10 -1.30
CA LEU A 97 -13.66 5.86 -1.48
C LEU A 97 -15.16 6.07 -1.25
N PRO A 98 -16.04 5.42 -2.03
CA PRO A 98 -17.47 5.37 -1.72
C PRO A 98 -17.71 4.42 -0.54
N ASP A 99 -18.83 4.64 0.17
CA ASP A 99 -19.27 3.73 1.19
C ASP A 99 -19.52 2.33 0.62
N GLY A 100 -19.12 1.31 1.38
CA GLY A 100 -19.41 -0.07 1.03
C GLY A 100 -18.57 -0.65 -0.11
N ILE A 101 -17.55 0.04 -0.59
CA ILE A 101 -16.64 -0.52 -1.59
C ILE A 101 -16.02 -1.85 -1.09
N ASP A 102 -15.99 -2.86 -1.94
CA ASP A 102 -15.39 -4.15 -1.60
C ASP A 102 -13.96 -4.25 -2.13
N LEU A 103 -13.00 -4.18 -1.21
CA LEU A 103 -11.58 -4.32 -1.49
C LEU A 103 -11.01 -5.50 -0.65
N PRO A 104 -11.24 -6.74 -1.07
CA PRO A 104 -10.90 -7.91 -0.28
C PRO A 104 -9.38 -8.05 -0.14
N GLY A 105 -8.91 -8.11 1.10
CA GLY A 105 -7.48 -8.22 1.43
C GLY A 105 -6.75 -6.89 1.51
N LEU A 106 -7.45 -5.73 1.42
CA LEU A 106 -6.85 -4.43 1.64
C LEU A 106 -6.29 -4.33 3.07
N ASN A 107 -5.03 -3.92 3.14
CA ASN A 107 -4.26 -3.66 4.35
C ASN A 107 -3.04 -2.79 3.97
N ASP A 108 -2.18 -2.44 4.94
CA ASP A 108 -0.85 -1.86 4.67
C ASP A 108 -0.16 -2.57 3.50
N SER A 109 0.24 -1.81 2.49
CA SER A 109 0.78 -2.33 1.23
C SER A 109 2.00 -3.24 1.39
N LYS A 110 2.77 -3.07 2.49
CA LYS A 110 3.95 -3.89 2.81
C LYS A 110 3.56 -5.28 3.32
N GLN A 111 2.33 -5.44 3.85
CA GLN A 111 1.78 -6.71 4.33
C GLN A 111 0.98 -7.45 3.25
N VAL A 112 0.64 -6.79 2.16
CA VAL A 112 -0.13 -7.36 1.05
C VAL A 112 0.83 -7.96 0.01
N LYS A 113 0.55 -9.19 -0.45
CA LYS A 113 1.33 -9.83 -1.52
C LYS A 113 1.19 -9.06 -2.83
N GLU A 114 2.20 -9.14 -3.68
CA GLU A 114 2.29 -8.38 -4.93
C GLU A 114 1.09 -8.64 -5.86
N ASP A 115 0.71 -9.91 -6.06
CA ASP A 115 -0.45 -10.29 -6.89
C ASP A 115 -1.78 -9.75 -6.35
N VAL A 116 -1.90 -9.63 -5.02
CA VAL A 116 -3.08 -9.03 -4.36
C VAL A 116 -3.03 -7.50 -4.49
N ARG A 117 -1.84 -6.88 -4.35
CA ARG A 117 -1.68 -5.43 -4.55
C ARG A 117 -2.07 -5.00 -5.96
N GLU A 118 -1.63 -5.75 -6.97
CA GLU A 118 -1.98 -5.46 -8.37
C GLU A 118 -3.50 -5.50 -8.59
N ARG A 119 -4.18 -6.52 -8.07
CA ARG A 119 -5.67 -6.59 -8.13
C ARG A 119 -6.34 -5.44 -7.38
N LEU A 120 -5.84 -5.12 -6.19
CA LEU A 120 -6.38 -3.99 -5.40
C LEU A 120 -6.18 -2.66 -6.11
N TYR A 121 -5.04 -2.46 -6.76
CA TYR A 121 -4.77 -1.27 -7.57
C TYR A 121 -5.84 -1.06 -8.63
N ASP A 122 -6.19 -2.11 -9.38
CA ASP A 122 -7.23 -2.02 -10.41
C ASP A 122 -8.63 -1.82 -9.81
N LEU A 123 -8.96 -2.53 -8.72
CA LEU A 123 -10.24 -2.37 -8.02
C LEU A 123 -10.42 -0.97 -7.44
N ILE A 124 -9.37 -0.40 -6.83
CA ILE A 124 -9.40 0.96 -6.29
C ILE A 124 -9.64 1.96 -7.42
N ARG A 125 -8.90 1.87 -8.52
CA ARG A 125 -9.05 2.77 -9.67
C ARG A 125 -10.43 2.68 -10.34
N ALA A 126 -11.02 1.50 -10.37
CA ALA A 126 -12.35 1.29 -10.94
C ALA A 126 -13.48 1.73 -10.01
N GLY A 127 -13.30 1.64 -8.68
CA GLY A 127 -14.37 1.82 -7.70
C GLY A 127 -14.25 3.09 -6.85
N ALA A 128 -13.14 3.82 -6.86
CA ALA A 128 -13.00 5.06 -6.12
C ALA A 128 -13.90 6.18 -6.70
N VAL A 129 -14.40 7.06 -5.84
CA VAL A 129 -15.09 8.30 -6.26
C VAL A 129 -14.12 9.20 -7.02
N ALA A 130 -12.90 9.33 -6.49
CA ALA A 130 -11.81 10.06 -7.12
C ALA A 130 -10.48 9.57 -6.56
N TYR A 131 -9.43 9.65 -7.36
CA TYR A 131 -8.06 9.41 -6.92
C TYR A 131 -7.08 10.28 -7.72
N GLY A 132 -5.91 10.49 -7.17
CA GLY A 132 -4.82 11.15 -7.87
C GLY A 132 -3.48 10.58 -7.41
N VAL A 133 -2.49 10.65 -8.29
CA VAL A 133 -1.12 10.23 -8.02
C VAL A 133 -0.17 11.39 -8.32
N GLY A 134 0.70 11.69 -7.38
CA GLY A 134 1.75 12.68 -7.53
C GLY A 134 3.12 12.01 -7.50
N ILE A 135 3.96 12.35 -8.46
CA ILE A 135 5.31 11.82 -8.62
C ILE A 135 6.29 12.98 -8.51
N VAL A 136 7.32 12.80 -7.69
CA VAL A 136 8.43 13.76 -7.54
C VAL A 136 9.73 13.03 -7.81
N ASP A 137 10.50 13.57 -8.76
CA ASP A 137 11.75 13.01 -9.24
C ASP A 137 12.91 13.21 -8.27
N VAL A 138 14.04 12.66 -8.67
CA VAL A 138 15.28 12.66 -7.89
C VAL A 138 15.87 14.08 -7.79
N ASP A 139 15.79 14.88 -8.85
CA ASP A 139 16.36 16.23 -8.87
C ASP A 139 15.69 17.11 -7.83
N TYR A 140 14.36 17.05 -7.73
CA TYR A 140 13.63 17.78 -6.69
C TYR A 140 13.99 17.29 -5.27
N ILE A 141 14.13 15.95 -5.10
CA ILE A 141 14.51 15.37 -3.80
C ILE A 141 15.90 15.85 -3.38
N ASP A 142 16.85 15.88 -4.30
CA ASP A 142 18.22 16.30 -4.00
C ASP A 142 18.32 17.82 -3.73
N GLU A 143 17.51 18.63 -4.41
CA GLU A 143 17.46 20.08 -4.18
C GLU A 143 16.75 20.46 -2.87
N HIS A 144 15.63 19.80 -2.54
CA HIS A 144 14.73 20.24 -1.46
C HIS A 144 14.63 19.26 -0.28
N ASN A 145 15.27 18.12 -0.30
CA ASN A 145 15.22 16.94 0.57
C ASN A 145 13.94 16.09 0.40
N ILE A 146 14.02 14.86 0.96
CA ILE A 146 12.93 13.87 0.82
C ILE A 146 11.62 14.27 1.51
N LEU A 147 11.68 15.03 2.60
CA LEU A 147 10.47 15.47 3.28
C LEU A 147 9.69 16.47 2.42
N GLN A 148 10.38 17.45 1.82
CA GLN A 148 9.77 18.39 0.89
C GLN A 148 9.27 17.68 -0.37
N GLY A 149 10.04 16.73 -0.91
CA GLY A 149 9.61 15.86 -2.01
C GLY A 149 8.33 15.09 -1.69
N THR A 150 8.19 14.56 -0.46
CA THR A 150 6.97 13.88 -0.01
C THR A 150 5.77 14.84 0.05
N PHE A 151 5.95 16.04 0.60
CA PHE A 151 4.89 17.06 0.64
C PHE A 151 4.45 17.47 -0.77
N GLU A 152 5.41 17.66 -1.67
CA GLU A 152 5.13 18.02 -3.05
C GLU A 152 4.40 16.89 -3.79
N ALA A 153 4.81 15.63 -3.60
CA ALA A 153 4.10 14.48 -4.16
C ALA A 153 2.64 14.41 -3.70
N ALA A 154 2.39 14.65 -2.41
CA ALA A 154 1.03 14.70 -1.86
C ALA A 154 0.21 15.86 -2.46
N ARG A 155 0.78 17.06 -2.62
CA ARG A 155 0.10 18.18 -3.28
C ARG A 155 -0.21 17.88 -4.75
N ARG A 156 0.73 17.26 -5.48
CA ARG A 156 0.51 16.81 -6.87
C ARG A 156 -0.58 15.75 -6.97
N ALA A 157 -0.65 14.84 -6.00
CA ALA A 157 -1.72 13.84 -5.95
C ALA A 157 -3.10 14.48 -5.78
N LEU A 158 -3.25 15.46 -4.88
CA LEU A 158 -4.49 16.21 -4.71
C LEU A 158 -4.86 17.02 -5.95
N ALA A 159 -3.89 17.70 -6.58
CA ALA A 159 -4.11 18.44 -7.81
C ALA A 159 -4.51 17.52 -8.99
N ALA A 160 -3.87 16.36 -9.12
CA ALA A 160 -4.21 15.36 -10.13
C ALA A 160 -5.62 14.81 -9.95
N MET A 161 -6.04 14.56 -8.71
CA MET A 161 -7.42 14.15 -8.39
C MET A 161 -8.42 15.20 -8.86
N GLU A 162 -8.23 16.46 -8.49
CA GLU A 162 -9.12 17.55 -8.88
C GLU A 162 -9.14 17.75 -10.40
N GLN A 163 -8.00 17.69 -11.05
CA GLN A 163 -7.91 17.83 -12.51
C GLN A 163 -8.61 16.71 -13.27
N GLN A 164 -8.47 15.46 -12.80
CA GLN A 164 -8.99 14.29 -13.52
C GLN A 164 -10.46 14.04 -13.27
N PHE A 165 -10.95 14.28 -12.06
CA PHE A 165 -12.31 13.94 -11.64
C PHE A 165 -13.21 15.15 -11.37
N ALA A 166 -12.68 16.37 -11.41
CA ALA A 166 -13.35 17.59 -10.96
C ALA A 166 -13.88 17.48 -9.52
N VAL A 167 -13.19 16.72 -8.67
CA VAL A 167 -13.55 16.47 -7.26
C VAL A 167 -12.38 16.89 -6.38
N ALA A 168 -12.63 17.83 -5.46
CA ALA A 168 -11.71 18.19 -4.40
C ALA A 168 -12.18 17.59 -3.07
N PRO A 169 -11.29 17.03 -2.24
CA PRO A 169 -11.64 16.57 -0.89
C PRO A 169 -11.98 17.78 0.01
N ASP A 170 -12.85 17.56 1.00
CA ASP A 170 -13.14 18.53 2.06
C ASP A 170 -12.47 18.17 3.40
N TYR A 171 -11.95 16.94 3.53
CA TYR A 171 -11.14 16.48 4.65
C TYR A 171 -10.06 15.50 4.20
N LEU A 172 -8.88 15.50 4.89
CA LEU A 172 -7.78 14.63 4.57
C LEU A 172 -7.42 13.74 5.77
N LEU A 173 -7.21 12.45 5.50
CA LEU A 173 -6.59 11.49 6.42
C LEU A 173 -5.20 11.14 5.86
N THR A 174 -4.14 11.33 6.65
CA THR A 174 -2.77 11.11 6.16
C THR A 174 -2.03 10.11 7.03
N ASP A 175 -1.12 9.30 6.45
CA ASP A 175 -0.23 8.45 7.25
C ASP A 175 0.91 9.30 7.83
N CYS A 176 0.68 9.78 9.05
CA CYS A 176 1.65 10.56 9.86
C CYS A 176 2.24 11.79 9.14
N LEU A 177 1.60 12.28 8.07
CA LEU A 177 2.10 13.35 7.23
C LEU A 177 1.32 14.66 7.46
N LYS A 178 2.02 15.72 7.91
CA LYS A 178 1.47 17.08 8.02
C LYS A 178 1.87 17.86 6.80
N ILE A 179 0.98 17.99 5.81
CA ILE A 179 1.26 18.59 4.51
C ILE A 179 1.12 20.11 4.58
N PRO A 180 2.22 20.89 4.46
CA PRO A 180 2.13 22.35 4.49
C PRO A 180 1.42 22.88 3.24
N GLY A 181 0.60 23.93 3.43
CA GLY A 181 -0.04 24.66 2.33
C GLY A 181 -1.31 24.03 1.76
N VAL A 182 -1.78 22.90 2.28
CA VAL A 182 -3.12 22.38 1.96
C VAL A 182 -4.18 23.22 2.68
N LYS A 183 -5.32 23.47 2.01
CA LYS A 183 -6.42 24.28 2.54
C LYS A 183 -7.41 23.46 3.37
N GLN A 184 -7.48 22.17 3.08
CA GLN A 184 -8.39 21.24 3.74
C GLN A 184 -7.92 20.97 5.18
N PRO A 185 -8.84 20.87 6.13
CA PRO A 185 -8.56 20.32 7.44
C PRO A 185 -8.11 18.86 7.28
N TYR A 186 -7.22 18.40 8.16
CA TYR A 186 -6.66 17.06 8.07
C TYR A 186 -6.37 16.45 9.43
N GLU A 187 -6.32 15.13 9.46
CA GLU A 187 -5.82 14.35 10.59
C GLU A 187 -4.62 13.51 10.15
N ALA A 188 -3.50 13.63 10.90
CA ALA A 188 -2.30 12.83 10.67
C ALA A 188 -2.30 11.63 11.63
N ILE A 189 -2.52 10.44 11.09
CA ILE A 189 -2.75 9.20 11.84
C ILE A 189 -1.47 8.37 11.83
N VAL A 190 -0.97 8.01 13.00
CA VAL A 190 0.19 7.12 13.11
C VAL A 190 -0.20 5.71 12.67
N LYS A 191 0.51 5.15 11.70
CA LYS A 191 0.17 3.89 11.02
C LYS A 191 -1.24 3.95 10.41
N GLY A 192 -1.52 5.04 9.72
CA GLY A 192 -2.79 5.29 9.06
C GLY A 192 -3.10 4.23 8.00
N ASP A 193 -2.09 3.72 7.30
CA ASP A 193 -2.17 2.63 6.33
C ASP A 193 -2.71 1.30 6.92
N ALA A 194 -2.57 1.10 8.24
CA ALA A 194 -3.13 -0.04 8.98
C ALA A 194 -4.41 0.31 9.76
N SER A 195 -4.91 1.55 9.69
CA SER A 195 -5.97 2.06 10.56
C SER A 195 -7.12 2.77 9.83
N SER A 196 -6.90 3.27 8.60
CA SER A 196 -7.89 3.92 7.73
C SER A 196 -7.95 3.20 6.38
N PHE A 197 -9.16 2.93 5.93
CA PHE A 197 -9.40 2.23 4.67
C PHE A 197 -8.97 3.06 3.46
N SER A 198 -9.19 4.38 3.51
CA SER A 198 -8.79 5.31 2.45
C SER A 198 -7.28 5.49 2.39
N ILE A 199 -6.58 5.54 3.55
CA ILE A 199 -5.11 5.62 3.57
C ILE A 199 -4.50 4.31 3.05
N ALA A 200 -5.04 3.14 3.46
CA ALA A 200 -4.61 1.85 2.93
C ALA A 200 -4.77 1.75 1.41
N ALA A 201 -5.87 2.27 0.85
CA ALA A 201 -6.06 2.33 -0.59
C ALA A 201 -5.05 3.26 -1.28
N ALA A 202 -4.75 4.42 -0.69
CA ALA A 202 -3.72 5.32 -1.17
C ALA A 202 -2.32 4.66 -1.15
N SER A 203 -1.99 3.93 -0.07
CA SER A 203 -0.76 3.14 0.07
C SER A 203 -0.59 2.15 -1.11
N ILE A 204 -1.64 1.43 -1.47
CA ILE A 204 -1.63 0.52 -2.63
C ILE A 204 -1.35 1.28 -3.94
N LEU A 205 -2.07 2.39 -4.20
CA LEU A 205 -1.87 3.17 -5.43
C LEU A 205 -0.46 3.75 -5.52
N ALA A 206 0.04 4.34 -4.44
CA ALA A 206 1.40 4.90 -4.40
C ALA A 206 2.46 3.81 -4.62
N LYS A 207 2.32 2.67 -3.90
CA LYS A 207 3.27 1.56 -3.96
C LYS A 207 3.32 0.90 -5.34
N VAL A 208 2.17 0.53 -5.91
CA VAL A 208 2.13 -0.14 -7.22
C VAL A 208 2.61 0.80 -8.32
N THR A 209 2.20 2.07 -8.30
CA THR A 209 2.68 3.06 -9.29
C THR A 209 4.19 3.18 -9.23
N ARG A 210 4.76 3.32 -8.03
CA ARG A 210 6.20 3.45 -7.89
C ARG A 210 6.95 2.18 -8.31
N ASP A 211 6.44 1.00 -7.94
CA ASP A 211 7.09 -0.26 -8.28
C ASP A 211 7.12 -0.50 -9.78
N ARG A 212 6.06 -0.12 -10.52
CA ARG A 212 6.00 -0.17 -11.98
C ARG A 212 7.02 0.78 -12.61
N LEU A 213 7.14 2.01 -12.12
CA LEU A 213 8.18 2.94 -12.58
C LEU A 213 9.59 2.37 -12.39
N MET A 214 9.86 1.72 -11.26
CA MET A 214 11.17 1.11 -11.00
C MET A 214 11.44 -0.10 -11.92
N VAL A 215 10.42 -0.83 -12.34
CA VAL A 215 10.54 -1.87 -13.38
C VAL A 215 10.88 -1.26 -14.74
N ASP A 216 10.21 -0.17 -15.12
CA ASP A 216 10.52 0.54 -16.37
C ASP A 216 11.94 1.12 -16.37
N TYR A 217 12.40 1.64 -15.26
CA TYR A 217 13.79 2.12 -15.09
C TYR A 217 14.83 0.99 -15.13
N ALA A 218 14.48 -0.23 -14.72
CA ALA A 218 15.36 -1.38 -14.83
C ALA A 218 15.72 -1.71 -16.28
N ALA A 219 14.83 -1.45 -17.24
CA ALA A 219 15.12 -1.61 -18.66
C ALA A 219 16.20 -0.61 -19.16
N GLN A 220 16.29 0.58 -18.55
CA GLN A 220 17.26 1.63 -18.89
C GLN A 220 18.60 1.42 -18.15
N TYR A 221 18.55 0.88 -16.95
CA TYR A 221 19.69 0.69 -16.05
C TYR A 221 19.73 -0.73 -15.49
N PRO A 222 19.90 -1.76 -16.33
CA PRO A 222 19.76 -3.18 -15.94
C PRO A 222 20.78 -3.63 -14.89
N GLN A 223 21.94 -2.96 -14.80
CA GLN A 223 23.01 -3.31 -13.86
C GLN A 223 22.62 -3.14 -12.39
N TYR A 224 21.60 -2.30 -12.06
CA TYR A 224 21.24 -2.03 -10.65
C TYR A 224 20.12 -2.94 -10.12
N GLY A 225 19.46 -3.74 -10.96
CA GLY A 225 18.41 -4.68 -10.55
C GLY A 225 17.16 -3.99 -9.96
N PHE A 226 16.78 -2.82 -10.47
CA PHE A 226 15.66 -2.02 -9.97
C PHE A 226 14.32 -2.74 -10.04
N GLU A 227 14.18 -3.72 -10.93
CA GLU A 227 12.98 -4.57 -11.02
C GLU A 227 12.77 -5.44 -9.79
N ARG A 228 13.85 -5.75 -9.04
CA ARG A 228 13.79 -6.53 -7.80
C ARG A 228 13.83 -5.64 -6.57
N ASN A 229 14.87 -4.82 -6.47
CA ASN A 229 15.15 -4.03 -5.26
C ASN A 229 14.36 -2.72 -5.17
N LYS A 230 13.69 -2.29 -6.25
CA LYS A 230 12.91 -1.04 -6.31
C LYS A 230 13.69 0.20 -5.85
N GLY A 231 15.02 0.18 -6.01
CA GLY A 231 15.94 1.25 -5.62
C GLY A 231 16.36 1.24 -4.15
N TYR A 232 15.91 0.28 -3.36
CA TYR A 232 16.38 0.09 -1.98
C TYR A 232 17.82 -0.42 -1.96
N GLY A 233 18.59 -0.07 -0.93
CA GLY A 233 19.98 -0.47 -0.74
C GLY A 233 20.16 -1.94 -0.35
N SER A 234 19.66 -2.86 -1.18
CA SER A 234 19.91 -4.29 -1.05
C SER A 234 21.40 -4.60 -1.30
N PRO A 235 21.92 -5.75 -0.83
CA PRO A 235 23.30 -6.13 -1.10
C PRO A 235 23.69 -6.07 -2.58
N ASP A 236 22.80 -6.54 -3.48
CA ASP A 236 23.03 -6.52 -4.93
C ASP A 236 23.06 -5.09 -5.48
N HIS A 237 22.17 -4.21 -5.01
CA HIS A 237 22.16 -2.81 -5.41
C HIS A 237 23.41 -2.07 -4.92
N MET A 238 23.83 -2.35 -3.68
CA MET A 238 25.06 -1.79 -3.13
C MET A 238 26.30 -2.25 -3.89
N ALA A 239 26.38 -3.51 -4.29
CA ALA A 239 27.46 -4.03 -5.11
C ALA A 239 27.46 -3.39 -6.51
N ALA A 240 26.31 -3.28 -7.16
CA ALA A 240 26.18 -2.60 -8.44
C ALA A 240 26.59 -1.12 -8.37
N LEU A 241 26.18 -0.43 -7.28
CA LEU A 241 26.59 0.96 -7.04
C LEU A 241 28.11 1.08 -6.81
N GLU A 242 28.75 0.07 -6.22
CA GLU A 242 30.21 0.01 -6.06
C GLU A 242 30.92 -0.16 -7.39
N GLU A 243 30.45 -1.04 -8.24
CA GLU A 243 31.06 -1.42 -9.51
C GLU A 243 30.83 -0.38 -10.61
N HIS A 244 29.61 0.14 -10.72
CA HIS A 244 29.19 1.00 -11.85
C HIS A 244 29.05 2.48 -11.49
N GLY A 245 29.18 2.84 -10.19
CA GLY A 245 28.88 4.20 -9.73
C GLY A 245 27.38 4.52 -9.74
N PRO A 246 26.96 5.75 -9.43
CA PRO A 246 25.56 6.15 -9.47
C PRO A 246 25.10 6.52 -10.89
N CYS A 247 23.88 6.13 -11.26
CA CYS A 247 23.18 6.64 -12.45
C CYS A 247 22.30 7.86 -12.10
N PRO A 248 21.72 8.58 -13.08
CA PRO A 248 20.86 9.76 -12.84
C PRO A 248 19.63 9.53 -11.97
N LEU A 249 19.24 8.27 -11.74
CA LEU A 249 18.14 7.93 -10.84
C LEU A 249 18.56 7.82 -9.37
N HIS A 250 19.84 7.89 -9.05
CA HIS A 250 20.32 7.84 -7.67
C HIS A 250 20.25 9.19 -6.99
N ARG A 251 19.79 9.19 -5.75
CA ARG A 251 19.66 10.38 -4.91
C ARG A 251 21.02 10.76 -4.33
N THR A 252 21.62 11.78 -4.88
CA THR A 252 22.96 12.23 -4.49
C THR A 252 23.02 12.79 -3.08
N SER A 253 21.89 13.28 -2.57
CA SER A 253 21.73 13.72 -1.18
C SER A 253 21.66 12.58 -0.17
N PHE A 254 21.51 11.32 -0.62
CA PHE A 254 21.42 10.15 0.26
C PHE A 254 22.77 9.47 0.44
N ALA A 255 23.12 9.13 1.70
CA ALA A 255 24.24 8.25 1.95
C ALA A 255 23.83 6.78 1.59
N PRO A 256 24.70 5.96 0.95
CA PRO A 256 26.11 6.22 0.63
C PRO A 256 26.36 6.90 -0.74
N VAL A 257 25.30 7.20 -1.53
CA VAL A 257 25.46 7.73 -2.91
C VAL A 257 26.32 9.00 -2.95
N GLY A 258 25.98 9.99 -2.13
CA GLY A 258 26.72 11.27 -2.10
C GLY A 258 28.19 11.14 -1.68
N LYS A 259 28.51 10.19 -0.80
CA LYS A 259 29.91 9.92 -0.41
C LYS A 259 30.75 9.38 -1.58
N LYS A 260 30.15 8.56 -2.45
CA LYS A 260 30.84 8.00 -3.61
C LYS A 260 31.15 9.02 -4.69
N LEU A 261 30.25 9.97 -4.91
CA LEU A 261 30.49 11.09 -5.84
C LEU A 261 31.66 11.97 -5.38
N GLN A 262 31.79 12.21 -4.06
CA GLN A 262 32.92 12.98 -3.51
C GLN A 262 34.26 12.26 -3.72
N VAL A 263 34.29 10.94 -3.57
CA VAL A 263 35.54 10.15 -3.81
C VAL A 263 35.90 10.13 -5.30
N GLN A 264 34.94 10.01 -6.21
CA GLN A 264 35.19 10.08 -7.65
C GLN A 264 35.66 11.48 -8.08
N GLY A 265 35.06 12.56 -7.57
CA GLY A 265 35.48 13.93 -7.85
C GLY A 265 36.91 14.19 -7.42
N SER A 266 37.32 13.76 -6.23
CA SER A 266 38.68 13.93 -5.73
C SER A 266 39.73 13.14 -6.54
N LEU A 267 39.40 11.99 -7.09
CA LEU A 267 40.24 11.19 -7.96
C LEU A 267 40.44 11.87 -9.33
N PHE A 268 39.42 12.55 -9.88
CA PHE A 268 39.56 13.31 -11.13
C PHE A 268 40.41 14.55 -10.94
N GLU A 269 40.23 15.28 -9.85
CA GLU A 269 41.09 16.47 -9.53
C GLU A 269 42.56 16.09 -9.33
N GLU A 270 42.87 14.95 -8.70
CA GLU A 270 44.24 14.43 -8.58
C GLU A 270 44.86 14.00 -9.92
N PHE A 271 44.02 13.56 -10.89
CA PHE A 271 44.51 13.17 -12.22
C PHE A 271 44.80 14.38 -13.12
N GLU A 272 43.96 15.45 -13.06
CA GLU A 272 44.18 16.68 -13.81
C GLU A 272 45.39 17.49 -13.29
N MET A 273 45.72 17.40 -12.00
CA MET A 273 46.93 18.04 -11.45
C MET A 273 48.25 17.29 -11.78
N LYS A 274 48.17 16.09 -12.38
CA LYS A 274 49.35 15.28 -12.77
C LYS A 274 49.62 15.28 -14.28
N LEU A 275 48.83 16.00 -15.08
CA LEU A 275 49.03 16.26 -16.50
C LEU A 275 49.53 17.69 -16.72
#